data_d3e40b1d7583928b84e1694abaa9bc7f
#
_entry.id   d3e40b1d7583928b84e1694abaa9bc7f
#
_cell.length_a   1.000
_cell.length_b   1.000
_cell.length_c   1.000
_cell.angle_alpha   90.00
_cell.angle_beta   90.00
_cell.angle_gamma   90.00
#
_symmetry.space_group_name_H-M   'P 1'
#
loop_
_entity.id
_entity.type
_entity.pdbx_description
1 polymer ?
#
loop_
_entity_poly.entity_id
_entity_poly.type
_entity_poly.pdbx_seq_one_letter_code
_entity_poly.pdbx_strand_id
1 'polypeptide(L)'
;EMCIRDRFHLNQPWIRFIKTIYLNFKLLPWNIAVKLPIYLYGPVNLYWLKGKIEIKSNKIYRGMIKLGRNYEYFNGSDGSSFIYMSPKSTIIFNGPCAIGNNYKIRVETNAILEFGEYTFFGSSIKFICTDKIKIGHYTRCAYESQIIDTNSHFVYNEKNNKVARKKGSIEIGDFNWIGNRTTITKGTKTKEGTIVCANSTLNKDFTKLEENHQMLGGIPAKLITSGLKRIFSTKIDKQIEQYFSSNKDEEFYTIKTPFIDNYNDIIYWFKKIM
;
A
#
# COMPACT_ATOMS: atom_id res chain seq x y z
N GLU A 1 -14.65 -25.74 0.61
CA GLU A 1 -14.87 -24.30 0.34
C GLU A 1 -15.43 -23.62 1.57
N MET A 2 -14.57 -23.28 2.50
CA MET A 2 -15.01 -22.37 3.57
C MET A 2 -14.92 -20.97 3.02
N CYS A 3 -16.06 -20.41 2.69
CA CYS A 3 -16.20 -19.13 2.06
C CYS A 3 -15.38 -18.08 2.83
N ILE A 4 -14.45 -17.41 2.13
CA ILE A 4 -13.66 -16.27 2.62
C ILE A 4 -14.55 -15.27 3.40
N ARG A 5 -15.83 -15.23 3.08
CA ARG A 5 -16.84 -14.32 3.64
C ARG A 5 -17.12 -14.55 5.13
N ASP A 6 -17.12 -15.79 5.60
CA ASP A 6 -17.58 -16.11 6.97
C ASP A 6 -16.49 -15.97 8.03
N ARG A 7 -15.21 -16.11 7.66
CA ARG A 7 -14.09 -15.92 8.58
C ARG A 7 -13.71 -14.45 8.81
N PHE A 8 -14.02 -13.55 7.87
CA PHE A 8 -13.70 -12.13 8.01
C PHE A 8 -14.55 -11.40 9.06
N HIS A 9 -15.72 -11.94 9.44
CA HIS A 9 -16.62 -11.24 10.36
C HIS A 9 -16.29 -11.43 11.85
N LEU A 10 -15.65 -12.53 12.22
CA LEU A 10 -15.50 -12.91 13.65
C LEU A 10 -14.36 -12.17 14.38
N ASN A 11 -13.36 -11.62 13.68
CA ASN A 11 -12.20 -10.96 14.30
C ASN A 11 -11.89 -9.56 13.74
N GLN A 12 -12.90 -8.86 13.20
CA GLN A 12 -12.66 -7.48 12.74
C GLN A 12 -12.61 -6.52 13.92
N PRO A 13 -11.59 -5.65 14.00
CA PRO A 13 -11.55 -4.64 15.05
C PRO A 13 -12.70 -3.66 14.88
N TRP A 14 -13.25 -3.20 16.02
CA TRP A 14 -14.36 -2.26 16.06
C TRP A 14 -13.97 -0.89 15.49
N ILE A 15 -14.94 -0.23 14.85
CA ILE A 15 -14.79 1.17 14.43
C ILE A 15 -14.60 2.04 15.67
N ARG A 16 -13.57 2.85 15.70
CA ARG A 16 -13.32 3.86 16.73
C ARG A 16 -14.09 5.14 16.42
N PHE A 17 -15.37 5.15 16.67
CA PHE A 17 -16.29 6.23 16.28
C PHE A 17 -15.79 7.63 16.66
N ILE A 18 -15.47 7.86 17.93
CA ILE A 18 -14.98 9.17 18.41
C ILE A 18 -13.72 9.60 17.68
N LYS A 19 -12.73 8.72 17.54
CA LYS A 19 -11.48 9.02 16.83
C LYS A 19 -11.70 9.18 15.33
N THR A 20 -12.64 8.44 14.74
CA THR A 20 -13.05 8.58 13.34
C THR A 20 -13.63 9.98 13.08
N ILE A 21 -14.61 10.41 13.88
CA ILE A 21 -15.20 11.74 13.78
C ILE A 21 -14.11 12.80 13.98
N TYR A 22 -13.35 12.71 15.07
CA TYR A 22 -12.28 13.65 15.38
C TYR A 22 -11.28 13.81 14.23
N LEU A 23 -10.77 12.69 13.66
CA LEU A 23 -9.79 12.75 12.57
C LEU A 23 -10.35 13.40 11.31
N ASN A 24 -11.60 13.05 10.92
CA ASN A 24 -12.23 13.62 9.73
C ASN A 24 -12.40 15.13 9.87
N PHE A 25 -12.97 15.60 10.99
CA PHE A 25 -13.21 17.04 11.21
C PHE A 25 -11.94 17.85 11.51
N LYS A 26 -10.88 17.18 12.02
CA LYS A 26 -9.60 17.83 12.29
C LYS A 26 -8.77 18.07 11.05
N LEU A 27 -8.80 17.14 10.07
CA LEU A 27 -7.85 17.10 8.96
C LEU A 27 -8.46 17.36 7.58
N LEU A 28 -9.79 17.30 7.45
CA LEU A 28 -10.51 17.49 6.19
C LEU A 28 -11.33 18.80 6.21
N PRO A 29 -11.59 19.42 5.05
CA PRO A 29 -12.57 20.49 4.92
C PRO A 29 -13.96 20.01 5.38
N TRP A 30 -14.76 20.91 5.98
CA TRP A 30 -16.08 20.60 6.55
C TRP A 30 -17.01 19.85 5.60
N ASN A 31 -17.12 20.31 4.37
CA ASN A 31 -17.98 19.72 3.33
C ASN A 31 -17.60 18.28 2.96
N ILE A 32 -16.37 17.86 3.23
CA ILE A 32 -15.88 16.50 3.06
C ILE A 32 -16.01 15.71 4.37
N ALA A 33 -15.66 16.35 5.50
CA ALA A 33 -15.66 15.72 6.82
C ALA A 33 -17.04 15.18 7.22
N VAL A 34 -18.13 15.89 6.91
CA VAL A 34 -19.51 15.46 7.19
C VAL A 34 -19.90 14.14 6.49
N LYS A 35 -19.23 13.79 5.40
CA LYS A 35 -19.42 12.51 4.70
C LYS A 35 -18.69 11.34 5.40
N LEU A 36 -17.85 11.63 6.39
CA LEU A 36 -17.03 10.65 7.11
C LEU A 36 -16.31 9.65 6.19
N PRO A 37 -15.49 10.13 5.24
CA PRO A 37 -14.85 9.25 4.26
C PRO A 37 -13.79 8.33 4.86
N ILE A 38 -13.18 8.67 6.01
CA ILE A 38 -12.12 7.91 6.64
C ILE A 38 -12.66 7.20 7.88
N TYR A 39 -12.52 5.87 7.93
CA TYR A 39 -12.86 5.05 9.09
C TYR A 39 -11.60 4.48 9.75
N LEU A 40 -11.55 4.61 11.08
CA LEU A 40 -10.49 4.05 11.92
C LEU A 40 -10.99 2.80 12.65
N TYR A 41 -10.23 1.73 12.57
CA TYR A 41 -10.52 0.47 13.22
C TYR A 41 -9.43 0.10 14.23
N GLY A 42 -9.81 -0.64 15.28
CA GLY A 42 -8.89 -1.16 16.28
C GLY A 42 -8.15 -0.10 17.10
N PRO A 43 -7.11 -0.49 17.83
CA PRO A 43 -6.30 0.43 18.61
C PRO A 43 -5.56 1.40 17.71
N VAL A 44 -5.80 2.70 17.84
CA VAL A 44 -5.12 3.75 17.08
C VAL A 44 -4.80 4.95 17.96
N ASN A 45 -3.57 5.45 17.86
CA ASN A 45 -3.11 6.65 18.51
C ASN A 45 -2.97 7.78 17.48
N LEU A 46 -3.50 8.93 17.81
CA LEU A 46 -3.48 10.12 16.96
C LEU A 46 -2.55 11.15 17.59
N TYR A 47 -1.38 11.35 16.96
CA TYR A 47 -0.34 12.22 17.48
C TYR A 47 -0.14 13.43 16.58
N TRP A 48 -0.07 14.62 17.17
CA TRP A 48 0.41 15.83 16.51
C TRP A 48 -0.27 16.11 15.17
N LEU A 49 -1.62 16.00 15.10
CA LEU A 49 -2.40 16.20 13.87
C LEU A 49 -2.42 17.69 13.44
N LYS A 50 -1.29 18.22 12.96
CA LYS A 50 -1.11 19.62 12.51
C LYS A 50 -0.99 19.75 10.98
N GLY A 51 -1.10 18.67 10.24
CA GLY A 51 -1.16 18.64 8.78
C GLY A 51 -2.59 18.74 8.25
N LYS A 52 -2.77 18.35 6.99
CA LYS A 52 -4.08 18.23 6.33
C LYS A 52 -4.19 16.92 5.56
N ILE A 53 -5.43 16.48 5.31
CA ILE A 53 -5.74 15.40 4.38
C ILE A 53 -6.50 15.97 3.19
N GLU A 54 -6.14 15.56 1.99
CA GLU A 54 -6.84 15.87 0.75
C GLU A 54 -7.41 14.58 0.15
N ILE A 55 -8.65 14.62 -0.31
CA ILE A 55 -9.27 13.52 -1.04
C ILE A 55 -9.57 14.01 -2.45
N LYS A 56 -8.80 13.52 -3.43
CA LYS A 56 -8.90 13.86 -4.85
C LYS A 56 -9.66 12.76 -5.58
N SER A 57 -10.96 12.65 -5.33
CA SER A 57 -11.83 11.66 -5.95
C SER A 57 -13.10 12.31 -6.45
N ASN A 58 -13.57 11.92 -7.62
CA ASN A 58 -14.83 12.40 -8.18
C ASN A 58 -16.05 11.99 -7.35
N LYS A 59 -15.94 10.90 -6.58
CA LYS A 59 -17.00 10.41 -5.70
C LYS A 59 -16.46 10.17 -4.30
N ILE A 60 -16.87 11.03 -3.36
CA ILE A 60 -16.52 10.89 -1.95
C ILE A 60 -17.73 10.32 -1.19
N TYR A 61 -17.53 9.18 -0.55
CA TYR A 61 -18.56 8.47 0.21
C TYR A 61 -18.03 7.98 1.56
N ARG A 62 -18.96 7.63 2.42
CA ARG A 62 -18.69 7.18 3.80
C ARG A 62 -17.81 5.94 3.82
N GLY A 63 -16.70 5.99 4.57
CA GLY A 63 -15.80 4.85 4.76
C GLY A 63 -15.08 4.37 3.50
N MET A 64 -14.86 5.23 2.50
CA MET A 64 -14.08 4.88 1.33
C MET A 64 -12.60 4.65 1.63
N ILE A 65 -12.12 5.16 2.75
CA ILE A 65 -10.77 4.95 3.26
C ILE A 65 -10.89 4.20 4.58
N LYS A 66 -10.32 3.01 4.67
CA LYS A 66 -10.40 2.15 5.85
C LYS A 66 -9.02 1.86 6.41
N LEU A 67 -8.77 2.30 7.62
CA LEU A 67 -7.49 2.20 8.29
C LEU A 67 -7.61 1.31 9.53
N GLY A 68 -6.89 0.19 9.56
CA GLY A 68 -6.77 -0.67 10.72
C GLY A 68 -7.69 -1.89 10.74
N ARG A 69 -8.29 -2.30 9.62
CA ARG A 69 -9.00 -3.58 9.53
C ARG A 69 -8.02 -4.75 9.49
N ASN A 70 -8.48 -5.92 9.88
CA ASN A 70 -7.71 -7.15 9.75
C ASN A 70 -8.03 -7.78 8.38
N TYR A 71 -7.01 -7.95 7.55
CA TYR A 71 -7.13 -8.49 6.20
C TYR A 71 -6.37 -9.81 6.02
N GLU A 72 -5.50 -10.17 6.95
CA GLU A 72 -4.73 -11.39 6.91
C GLU A 72 -5.31 -12.46 7.84
N TYR A 73 -5.22 -13.72 7.42
CA TYR A 73 -5.74 -14.85 8.18
C TYR A 73 -4.99 -15.16 9.47
N PHE A 74 -3.72 -14.75 9.57
CA PHE A 74 -2.79 -15.27 10.58
C PHE A 74 -2.46 -14.28 11.68
N ASN A 75 -2.70 -13.01 11.47
CA ASN A 75 -2.13 -11.98 12.32
C ASN A 75 -3.20 -11.07 12.90
N GLY A 76 -3.81 -11.53 13.97
CA GLY A 76 -4.23 -10.58 14.99
C GLY A 76 -2.96 -9.90 15.51
N SER A 77 -2.48 -8.84 14.85
CA SER A 77 -1.45 -8.00 15.45
C SER A 77 -2.08 -7.28 16.63
N ASP A 78 -1.62 -7.58 17.83
CA ASP A 78 -2.04 -6.92 19.07
C ASP A 78 -1.47 -5.49 19.18
N GLY A 79 -0.71 -5.05 18.19
CA GLY A 79 -0.11 -3.74 18.14
C GLY A 79 -1.11 -2.61 17.86
N SER A 80 -0.84 -1.44 18.41
CA SER A 80 -1.63 -0.24 18.13
C SER A 80 -1.12 0.51 16.90
N SER A 81 -2.03 0.91 16.03
CA SER A 81 -1.73 1.82 14.91
C SER A 81 -1.41 3.22 15.42
N PHE A 82 -0.73 4.03 14.62
CA PHE A 82 -0.66 5.46 14.86
C PHE A 82 -0.64 6.30 13.57
N ILE A 83 -1.11 7.54 13.72
CA ILE A 83 -1.00 8.62 12.72
C ILE A 83 -0.34 9.81 13.40
N TYR A 84 0.77 10.27 12.82
CA TYR A 84 1.50 11.46 13.21
C TYR A 84 1.64 12.38 12.01
N MET A 85 1.23 13.65 12.16
CA MET A 85 1.27 14.65 11.09
C MET A 85 1.83 15.97 11.61
N SER A 86 3.03 16.32 11.18
CA SER A 86 3.70 17.59 11.48
C SER A 86 3.01 18.77 10.78
N PRO A 87 3.29 20.04 11.18
CA PRO A 87 2.77 21.20 10.50
C PRO A 87 3.08 21.22 9.00
N LYS A 88 2.11 21.68 8.19
CA LYS A 88 2.22 21.76 6.72
C LYS A 88 2.44 20.41 6.02
N SER A 89 2.32 19.28 6.72
CA SER A 89 2.31 17.96 6.08
C SER A 89 0.98 17.68 5.39
N THR A 90 1.00 16.86 4.34
CA THR A 90 -0.20 16.51 3.60
C THR A 90 -0.25 15.01 3.35
N ILE A 91 -1.41 14.39 3.61
CA ILE A 91 -1.74 13.06 3.11
C ILE A 91 -2.78 13.23 1.99
N ILE A 92 -2.53 12.65 0.84
CA ILE A 92 -3.43 12.71 -0.32
C ILE A 92 -3.97 11.31 -0.60
N PHE A 93 -5.29 11.20 -0.72
CA PHE A 93 -5.97 10.01 -1.23
C PHE A 93 -6.64 10.32 -2.56
N ASN A 94 -6.20 9.68 -3.63
CA ASN A 94 -6.79 9.86 -4.96
C ASN A 94 -8.06 9.01 -5.17
N GLY A 95 -8.46 8.23 -4.16
CA GLY A 95 -9.64 7.38 -4.18
C GLY A 95 -9.71 6.44 -2.99
N PRO A 96 -10.47 5.33 -3.11
CA PRO A 96 -10.57 4.32 -2.08
C PRO A 96 -9.21 3.73 -1.70
N CYS A 97 -8.97 3.56 -0.40
CA CYS A 97 -7.73 3.02 0.14
C CYS A 97 -8.00 2.14 1.35
N ALA A 98 -7.29 1.03 1.47
CA ALA A 98 -7.37 0.13 2.61
C ALA A 98 -5.98 -0.11 3.20
N ILE A 99 -5.85 0.06 4.51
CA ILE A 99 -4.62 -0.22 5.27
C ILE A 99 -4.97 -1.16 6.41
N GLY A 100 -4.23 -2.26 6.52
CA GLY A 100 -4.38 -3.26 7.58
C GLY A 100 -4.09 -2.70 8.98
N ASN A 101 -4.30 -3.54 10.00
CA ASN A 101 -4.09 -3.15 11.39
C ASN A 101 -2.61 -2.90 11.72
N ASN A 102 -2.33 -2.33 12.91
CA ASN A 102 -0.96 -2.04 13.39
C ASN A 102 -0.12 -1.18 12.42
N TYR A 103 -0.76 -0.36 11.59
CA TYR A 103 -0.05 0.54 10.68
C TYR A 103 0.64 1.69 11.45
N LYS A 104 1.74 2.20 10.88
CA LYS A 104 2.44 3.39 11.37
C LYS A 104 2.55 4.41 10.25
N ILE A 105 1.86 5.53 10.39
CA ILE A 105 1.91 6.65 9.44
C ILE A 105 2.55 7.84 10.14
N ARG A 106 3.71 8.25 9.66
CA ARG A 106 4.42 9.45 10.11
C ARG A 106 4.72 10.33 8.91
N VAL A 107 4.19 11.56 8.93
CA VAL A 107 4.41 12.56 7.86
C VAL A 107 4.98 13.82 8.49
N GLU A 108 6.22 14.13 8.14
CA GLU A 108 6.99 15.24 8.70
C GLU A 108 6.63 16.59 8.04
N THR A 109 7.17 17.65 8.59
CA THR A 109 6.92 19.04 8.14
C THR A 109 7.20 19.19 6.64
N ASN A 110 6.22 19.77 5.92
CA ASN A 110 6.20 19.96 4.46
C ASN A 110 6.22 18.68 3.62
N ALA A 111 6.18 17.49 4.22
CA ALA A 111 6.19 16.24 3.49
C ALA A 111 4.81 15.89 2.92
N ILE A 112 4.81 15.11 1.82
CA ILE A 112 3.62 14.68 1.11
C ILE A 112 3.60 13.15 0.99
N LEU A 113 2.58 12.51 1.58
CA LEU A 113 2.29 11.10 1.43
C LEU A 113 1.05 10.93 0.55
N GLU A 114 1.22 10.39 -0.65
CA GLU A 114 0.16 10.29 -1.66
C GLU A 114 -0.16 8.82 -1.96
N PHE A 115 -1.45 8.48 -1.88
CA PHE A 115 -2.00 7.17 -2.23
C PHE A 115 -2.85 7.27 -3.49
N GLY A 116 -2.57 6.41 -4.48
CA GLY A 116 -3.42 6.17 -5.62
C GLY A 116 -4.77 5.57 -5.21
N GLU A 117 -5.71 5.55 -6.12
CA GLU A 117 -7.00 4.92 -5.87
C GLU A 117 -6.91 3.38 -5.82
N TYR A 118 -7.82 2.77 -5.09
CA TYR A 118 -7.91 1.32 -4.92
C TYR A 118 -6.60 0.67 -4.45
N THR A 119 -5.81 1.39 -3.67
CA THR A 119 -4.59 0.87 -3.05
C THR A 119 -4.91 0.04 -1.81
N PHE A 120 -4.13 -1.02 -1.63
CA PHE A 120 -4.28 -1.93 -0.49
C PHE A 120 -2.93 -2.21 0.16
N PHE A 121 -2.90 -2.12 1.49
CA PHE A 121 -1.72 -2.41 2.30
C PHE A 121 -2.09 -3.38 3.41
N GLY A 122 -1.30 -4.43 3.57
CA GLY A 122 -1.44 -5.38 4.65
C GLY A 122 -1.11 -4.79 6.03
N SER A 123 -1.27 -5.62 7.05
CA SER A 123 -1.04 -5.24 8.44
C SER A 123 0.43 -4.93 8.73
N SER A 124 0.67 -4.16 9.78
CA SER A 124 2.02 -3.78 10.25
C SER A 124 2.86 -3.01 9.23
N ILE A 125 2.21 -2.35 8.27
CA ILE A 125 2.89 -1.46 7.31
C ILE A 125 3.38 -0.19 8.00
N LYS A 126 4.55 0.32 7.57
CA LYS A 126 5.12 1.58 8.05
C LYS A 126 5.33 2.55 6.89
N PHE A 127 4.81 3.76 7.03
CA PHE A 127 5.10 4.91 6.17
C PHE A 127 5.82 5.97 6.99
N ILE A 128 7.08 6.24 6.66
CA ILE A 128 7.87 7.33 7.25
C ILE A 128 8.21 8.29 6.11
N CYS A 129 7.43 9.37 6.03
CA CYS A 129 7.51 10.35 4.95
C CYS A 129 8.08 11.66 5.49
N THR A 130 9.26 12.03 5.02
CA THR A 130 9.97 13.24 5.41
C THR A 130 10.18 14.20 4.24
N ASP A 131 9.89 13.75 3.02
CA ASP A 131 9.96 14.51 1.77
C ASP A 131 8.73 14.20 0.93
N LYS A 132 8.75 13.15 0.10
CA LYS A 132 7.63 12.73 -0.71
C LYS A 132 7.59 11.22 -0.93
N ILE A 133 6.45 10.62 -0.64
CA ILE A 133 6.14 9.23 -1.00
C ILE A 133 4.88 9.26 -1.87
N LYS A 134 4.98 8.77 -3.11
CA LYS A 134 3.86 8.61 -4.02
C LYS A 134 3.68 7.13 -4.33
N ILE A 135 2.46 6.63 -4.08
CA ILE A 135 2.04 5.27 -4.40
C ILE A 135 1.05 5.33 -5.55
N GLY A 136 1.31 4.59 -6.61
CA GLY A 136 0.45 4.51 -7.79
C GLY A 136 -0.88 3.82 -7.54
N HIS A 137 -1.78 3.95 -8.48
CA HIS A 137 -3.13 3.37 -8.46
C HIS A 137 -3.05 1.84 -8.43
N TYR A 138 -4.05 1.20 -7.85
CA TYR A 138 -4.21 -0.27 -7.81
C TYR A 138 -3.03 -1.04 -7.20
N THR A 139 -2.11 -0.35 -6.53
CA THR A 139 -0.95 -0.97 -5.87
C THR A 139 -1.39 -1.84 -4.70
N ARG A 140 -0.77 -3.01 -4.58
CA ARG A 140 -0.94 -3.97 -3.48
C ARG A 140 0.38 -4.16 -2.76
N CYS A 141 0.39 -3.94 -1.47
CA CYS A 141 1.55 -4.19 -0.63
C CYS A 141 1.16 -5.15 0.50
N ALA A 142 1.88 -6.24 0.62
CA ALA A 142 1.64 -7.22 1.67
C ALA A 142 2.11 -6.72 3.04
N TYR A 143 1.82 -7.49 4.07
CA TYR A 143 2.05 -7.16 5.48
C TYR A 143 3.53 -6.98 5.86
N GLU A 144 3.78 -6.32 6.99
CA GLU A 144 5.12 -6.09 7.60
C GLU A 144 6.11 -5.34 6.70
N SER A 145 5.65 -4.69 5.66
CA SER A 145 6.52 -3.89 4.79
C SER A 145 6.72 -2.48 5.33
N GLN A 146 7.77 -1.80 4.87
CA GLN A 146 8.05 -0.43 5.25
C GLN A 146 8.49 0.42 4.06
N ILE A 147 8.01 1.67 4.01
CA ILE A 147 8.30 2.64 2.97
C ILE A 147 8.84 3.89 3.66
N ILE A 148 10.14 4.16 3.50
CA ILE A 148 10.88 5.17 4.27
C ILE A 148 11.74 6.02 3.33
N ASP A 149 11.43 7.30 3.20
CA ASP A 149 12.10 8.22 2.28
C ASP A 149 13.33 8.92 2.88
N THR A 150 13.85 8.43 4.00
CA THR A 150 14.97 9.04 4.71
C THR A 150 15.89 8.00 5.36
N ASN A 151 17.16 8.33 5.46
CA ASN A 151 18.12 7.62 6.31
C ASN A 151 18.14 8.14 7.76
N SER A 152 17.35 9.16 8.09
CA SER A 152 17.31 9.90 9.37
C SER A 152 18.63 10.63 9.70
N HIS A 153 19.77 10.07 9.36
CA HIS A 153 21.09 10.61 9.66
C HIS A 153 21.87 10.94 8.38
N PHE A 154 22.78 11.89 8.47
CA PHE A 154 23.78 12.13 7.43
C PHE A 154 24.87 11.07 7.50
N VAL A 155 25.37 10.66 6.33
CA VAL A 155 26.48 9.73 6.21
C VAL A 155 27.60 10.42 5.44
N TYR A 156 28.78 10.49 6.05
CA TYR A 156 29.98 11.04 5.45
C TYR A 156 30.78 9.94 4.76
N ASN A 157 31.19 10.20 3.53
CA ASN A 157 32.03 9.31 2.77
C ASN A 157 33.48 9.81 2.85
N GLU A 158 34.30 9.12 3.62
CA GLU A 158 35.72 9.46 3.86
C GLU A 158 36.57 9.40 2.59
N LYS A 159 36.21 8.56 1.62
CA LYS A 159 36.99 8.40 0.38
C LYS A 159 36.93 9.61 -0.55
N ASN A 160 35.85 10.37 -0.51
CA ASN A 160 35.62 11.49 -1.42
C ASN A 160 35.18 12.78 -0.72
N ASN A 161 35.24 12.80 0.63
CA ASN A 161 34.88 13.94 1.48
C ASN A 161 33.46 14.48 1.20
N LYS A 162 32.48 13.60 0.87
CA LYS A 162 31.11 14.00 0.55
C LYS A 162 30.10 13.48 1.54
N VAL A 163 29.03 14.27 1.72
CA VAL A 163 27.85 13.88 2.49
C VAL A 163 26.65 13.86 1.55
N ALA A 164 25.98 12.72 1.48
CA ALA A 164 24.79 12.57 0.67
C ALA A 164 23.54 13.14 1.38
N ARG A 165 22.54 13.55 0.60
CA ARG A 165 21.22 13.94 1.14
C ARG A 165 20.61 12.78 1.92
N LYS A 166 20.10 13.07 3.12
CA LYS A 166 19.43 12.05 3.96
C LYS A 166 18.01 11.71 3.47
N LYS A 167 17.36 12.61 2.73
CA LYS A 167 16.01 12.46 2.16
C LYS A 167 16.07 12.22 0.65
N GLY A 168 15.03 11.58 0.11
CA GLY A 168 14.84 11.43 -1.33
C GLY A 168 13.51 10.79 -1.63
N SER A 169 12.72 11.38 -2.56
CA SER A 169 11.38 10.93 -2.89
C SER A 169 11.31 9.46 -3.30
N ILE A 170 10.18 8.83 -3.00
CA ILE A 170 9.83 7.48 -3.43
C ILE A 170 8.62 7.58 -4.37
N GLU A 171 8.69 6.90 -5.52
CA GLU A 171 7.62 6.83 -6.51
C GLU A 171 7.35 5.37 -6.89
N ILE A 172 6.23 4.83 -6.44
CA ILE A 172 5.78 3.49 -6.79
C ILE A 172 4.77 3.61 -7.93
N GLY A 173 5.01 2.90 -9.04
CA GLY A 173 4.14 2.89 -10.21
C GLY A 173 2.78 2.27 -9.94
N ASP A 174 1.86 2.42 -10.90
CA ASP A 174 0.54 1.81 -10.83
C ASP A 174 0.62 0.27 -10.89
N PHE A 175 -0.38 -0.43 -10.37
CA PHE A 175 -0.48 -1.90 -10.43
C PHE A 175 0.68 -2.67 -9.83
N ASN A 176 1.50 -2.06 -8.99
CA ASN A 176 2.59 -2.76 -8.34
C ASN A 176 2.07 -3.80 -7.34
N TRP A 177 2.73 -4.96 -7.30
CA TRP A 177 2.51 -5.98 -6.29
C TRP A 177 3.78 -6.17 -5.46
N ILE A 178 3.73 -5.73 -4.21
CA ILE A 178 4.87 -5.72 -3.29
C ILE A 178 4.67 -6.84 -2.28
N GLY A 179 5.61 -7.79 -2.25
CA GLY A 179 5.65 -8.90 -1.32
C GLY A 179 5.85 -8.42 0.13
N ASN A 180 5.54 -9.31 1.07
CA ASN A 180 5.63 -9.01 2.51
C ASN A 180 7.08 -8.78 2.97
N ARG A 181 7.23 -8.06 4.08
CA ARG A 181 8.53 -7.72 4.69
C ARG A 181 9.50 -6.97 3.76
N THR A 182 8.95 -6.30 2.75
CA THR A 182 9.75 -5.52 1.81
C THR A 182 10.07 -4.16 2.41
N THR A 183 11.34 -3.73 2.23
CA THR A 183 11.81 -2.40 2.60
C THR A 183 12.00 -1.56 1.34
N ILE A 184 11.29 -0.43 1.25
CA ILE A 184 11.43 0.54 0.16
C ILE A 184 12.05 1.80 0.74
N THR A 185 13.25 2.15 0.25
CA THR A 185 14.02 3.26 0.81
C THR A 185 14.05 4.47 -0.15
N LYS A 186 14.57 5.58 0.35
CA LYS A 186 14.69 6.84 -0.38
C LYS A 186 15.28 6.66 -1.79
N GLY A 187 14.72 7.41 -2.75
CA GLY A 187 15.18 7.40 -4.14
C GLY A 187 14.66 6.23 -4.98
N THR A 188 13.85 5.35 -4.38
CA THR A 188 13.23 4.25 -5.12
C THR A 188 12.16 4.77 -6.07
N LYS A 189 12.24 4.30 -7.33
CA LYS A 189 11.18 4.45 -8.32
C LYS A 189 10.93 3.11 -8.98
N THR A 190 9.66 2.77 -9.22
CA THR A 190 9.27 1.55 -9.95
C THR A 190 8.39 1.89 -11.13
N LYS A 191 8.44 1.05 -12.17
CA LYS A 191 7.51 1.12 -13.31
C LYS A 191 6.14 0.58 -12.93
N GLU A 192 5.16 0.84 -13.77
CA GLU A 192 3.85 0.20 -13.72
C GLU A 192 3.98 -1.33 -13.77
N GLY A 193 3.12 -2.04 -13.03
CA GLY A 193 3.04 -3.50 -13.03
C GLY A 193 4.26 -4.21 -12.43
N THR A 194 5.13 -3.51 -11.71
CA THR A 194 6.29 -4.12 -11.07
C THR A 194 5.86 -5.09 -9.96
N ILE A 195 6.41 -6.30 -9.98
CA ILE A 195 6.28 -7.30 -8.90
C ILE A 195 7.55 -7.27 -8.07
N VAL A 196 7.39 -7.20 -6.75
CA VAL A 196 8.51 -7.23 -5.80
C VAL A 196 8.41 -8.47 -4.93
N CYS A 197 9.44 -9.30 -4.93
CA CYS A 197 9.50 -10.50 -4.09
C CYS A 197 9.50 -10.13 -2.61
N ALA A 198 8.99 -11.02 -1.78
CA ALA A 198 9.06 -10.89 -0.33
C ALA A 198 10.50 -10.72 0.18
N ASN A 199 10.67 -10.09 1.34
CA ASN A 199 11.97 -9.84 1.99
C ASN A 199 12.99 -9.08 1.11
N SER A 200 12.53 -8.19 0.24
CA SER A 200 13.41 -7.43 -0.67
C SER A 200 13.68 -6.03 -0.15
N THR A 201 14.83 -5.46 -0.56
CA THR A 201 15.18 -4.06 -0.25
C THR A 201 15.38 -3.26 -1.54
N LEU A 202 14.42 -2.37 -1.84
CA LEU A 202 14.49 -1.45 -2.97
C LEU A 202 15.16 -0.14 -2.53
N ASN A 203 16.21 0.27 -3.24
CA ASN A 203 17.04 1.42 -2.85
C ASN A 203 17.51 2.27 -4.02
N LYS A 204 16.90 2.11 -5.21
CA LYS A 204 17.30 2.84 -6.42
C LYS A 204 16.13 3.06 -7.39
N ASP A 205 16.38 3.82 -8.42
CA ASP A 205 15.46 4.08 -9.53
C ASP A 205 15.48 2.90 -10.51
N PHE A 206 14.44 2.05 -10.48
CA PHE A 206 14.26 0.92 -11.38
C PHE A 206 13.55 1.30 -12.69
N THR A 207 13.05 2.55 -12.83
CA THR A 207 12.46 3.01 -14.08
C THR A 207 13.48 3.16 -15.19
N LYS A 208 14.77 3.21 -14.85
CA LYS A 208 15.90 3.29 -15.78
C LYS A 208 16.23 1.98 -16.49
N LEU A 209 15.69 0.85 -16.00
CA LEU A 209 15.81 -0.43 -16.68
C LEU A 209 14.89 -0.41 -17.92
N GLU A 210 15.30 -1.06 -19.00
CA GLU A 210 14.52 -1.08 -20.25
C GLU A 210 13.25 -1.92 -20.14
N GLU A 211 13.32 -3.01 -19.39
CA GLU A 211 12.26 -4.00 -19.25
C GLU A 211 11.01 -3.44 -18.58
N ASN A 212 9.86 -3.84 -19.10
CA ASN A 212 8.55 -3.60 -18.51
C ASN A 212 8.07 -4.85 -17.74
N HIS A 213 7.07 -4.65 -16.87
CA HIS A 213 6.54 -5.73 -16.02
C HIS A 213 7.64 -6.49 -15.28
N GLN A 214 8.47 -5.72 -14.60
CA GLN A 214 9.65 -6.21 -13.90
C GLN A 214 9.28 -7.05 -12.69
N MET A 215 10.04 -8.12 -12.44
CA MET A 215 10.09 -8.81 -11.17
C MET A 215 11.41 -8.48 -10.48
N LEU A 216 11.32 -7.80 -9.33
CA LEU A 216 12.47 -7.35 -8.55
C LEU A 216 12.59 -8.17 -7.27
N GLY A 217 13.80 -8.50 -6.85
CA GLY A 217 14.01 -9.23 -5.59
C GLY A 217 15.42 -9.16 -5.05
N GLY A 218 15.58 -9.47 -3.77
CA GLY A 218 16.86 -9.54 -3.08
C GLY A 218 17.21 -8.33 -2.22
N ILE A 219 18.39 -8.39 -1.56
CA ILE A 219 18.94 -7.37 -0.66
C ILE A 219 20.38 -7.06 -1.07
N PRO A 220 20.65 -5.97 -1.81
CA PRO A 220 19.69 -5.05 -2.44
C PRO A 220 18.94 -5.68 -3.61
N ALA A 221 17.74 -5.18 -3.90
CA ALA A 221 16.91 -5.70 -4.99
C ALA A 221 17.55 -5.49 -6.36
N LYS A 222 17.41 -6.52 -7.21
CA LYS A 222 17.85 -6.54 -8.61
C LYS A 222 16.68 -7.03 -9.48
N LEU A 223 16.76 -6.82 -10.78
CA LEU A 223 15.87 -7.45 -11.75
C LEU A 223 16.14 -8.97 -11.74
N ILE A 224 15.09 -9.75 -11.51
CA ILE A 224 15.11 -11.21 -11.60
C ILE A 224 14.68 -11.64 -13.00
N THR A 225 13.54 -11.13 -13.45
CA THR A 225 12.98 -11.37 -14.77
C THR A 225 11.98 -10.26 -15.13
N SER A 226 11.42 -10.32 -16.31
CA SER A 226 10.42 -9.37 -16.82
C SER A 226 9.29 -10.08 -17.55
N GLY A 227 8.25 -9.33 -17.94
CA GLY A 227 7.09 -9.86 -18.65
C GLY A 227 6.05 -10.54 -17.74
N LEU A 228 6.20 -10.48 -16.42
CA LEU A 228 5.26 -11.05 -15.46
C LEU A 228 4.19 -10.04 -15.06
N LYS A 229 2.94 -10.49 -15.07
CA LYS A 229 1.80 -9.71 -14.59
C LYS A 229 1.04 -10.45 -13.53
N ARG A 230 0.60 -9.74 -12.50
CA ARG A 230 -0.38 -10.28 -11.56
C ARG A 230 -1.74 -10.37 -12.25
N ILE A 231 -2.43 -11.49 -12.09
CA ILE A 231 -3.81 -11.66 -12.55
C ILE A 231 -4.75 -10.97 -11.56
N PHE A 232 -5.64 -10.11 -12.06
CA PHE A 232 -6.66 -9.43 -11.27
C PHE A 232 -8.08 -9.90 -11.57
N SER A 233 -8.27 -10.81 -12.54
CA SER A 233 -9.58 -11.34 -12.90
C SER A 233 -9.97 -12.51 -12.02
N THR A 234 -11.01 -12.32 -11.20
CA THR A 234 -11.58 -13.39 -10.37
C THR A 234 -12.14 -14.57 -11.18
N LYS A 235 -12.54 -14.32 -12.44
CA LYS A 235 -12.99 -15.37 -13.35
C LYS A 235 -11.83 -16.26 -13.79
N ILE A 236 -10.71 -15.64 -14.16
CA ILE A 236 -9.51 -16.36 -14.60
C ILE A 236 -8.87 -17.08 -13.40
N ASP A 237 -8.78 -16.43 -12.23
CA ASP A 237 -8.32 -17.10 -11.00
C ASP A 237 -9.08 -18.39 -10.74
N LYS A 238 -10.41 -18.36 -10.78
CA LYS A 238 -11.24 -19.56 -10.59
C LYS A 238 -10.98 -20.64 -11.64
N GLN A 239 -10.84 -20.25 -12.91
CA GLN A 239 -10.53 -21.21 -13.98
C GLN A 239 -9.20 -21.90 -13.76
N ILE A 240 -8.18 -21.15 -13.35
CA ILE A 240 -6.84 -21.67 -13.04
C ILE A 240 -6.89 -22.57 -11.80
N GLU A 241 -7.57 -22.16 -10.73
CA GLU A 241 -7.74 -22.98 -9.53
C GLU A 241 -8.46 -24.29 -9.83
N GLN A 242 -9.52 -24.27 -10.66
CA GLN A 242 -10.22 -25.47 -11.09
C GLN A 242 -9.33 -26.40 -11.92
N TYR A 243 -8.53 -25.81 -12.83
CA TYR A 243 -7.59 -26.59 -13.63
C TYR A 243 -6.57 -27.32 -12.75
N PHE A 244 -5.87 -26.63 -11.85
CA PHE A 244 -4.87 -27.25 -10.98
C PHE A 244 -5.48 -28.21 -9.94
N SER A 245 -6.74 -28.01 -9.57
CA SER A 245 -7.45 -28.95 -8.70
C SER A 245 -7.69 -30.29 -9.39
N SER A 246 -7.86 -30.29 -10.71
CA SER A 246 -8.10 -31.50 -11.53
C SER A 246 -6.79 -32.09 -12.12
N ASN A 247 -5.73 -31.29 -12.23
CA ASN A 247 -4.46 -31.65 -12.85
C ASN A 247 -3.32 -31.38 -11.87
N LYS A 248 -3.22 -32.21 -10.82
CA LYS A 248 -2.34 -31.97 -9.66
C LYS A 248 -0.84 -32.02 -9.99
N ASP A 249 -0.47 -32.73 -11.05
CA ASP A 249 0.93 -32.94 -11.48
C ASP A 249 1.39 -31.88 -12.50
N GLU A 250 0.48 -31.00 -12.95
CA GLU A 250 0.81 -29.93 -13.89
C GLU A 250 1.33 -28.68 -13.16
N GLU A 251 2.45 -28.15 -13.62
CA GLU A 251 3.04 -26.91 -13.07
C GLU A 251 2.53 -25.64 -13.74
N PHE A 252 2.00 -25.74 -14.98
CA PHE A 252 1.64 -24.60 -15.78
C PHE A 252 0.23 -24.70 -16.37
N TYR A 253 -0.47 -23.61 -16.38
CA TYR A 253 -1.72 -23.42 -17.12
C TYR A 253 -1.51 -22.48 -18.29
N THR A 254 -1.80 -22.93 -19.50
CA THR A 254 -1.69 -22.10 -20.70
C THR A 254 -2.97 -21.33 -20.95
N ILE A 255 -2.90 -20.00 -20.86
CA ILE A 255 -4.02 -19.11 -21.20
C ILE A 255 -4.16 -19.06 -22.72
N LYS A 256 -5.28 -19.56 -23.25
CA LYS A 256 -5.54 -19.69 -24.71
C LYS A 256 -5.81 -18.37 -25.42
N THR A 257 -6.25 -17.35 -24.69
CA THR A 257 -6.54 -16.00 -25.21
C THR A 257 -5.65 -14.98 -24.52
N PRO A 258 -5.19 -13.92 -25.22
CA PRO A 258 -4.41 -12.88 -24.58
C PRO A 258 -5.12 -12.36 -23.35
N PHE A 259 -4.37 -12.28 -22.25
CA PHE A 259 -4.89 -11.80 -20.98
C PHE A 259 -5.07 -10.27 -21.04
N ILE A 260 -6.30 -9.82 -20.91
CA ILE A 260 -6.66 -8.41 -20.79
C ILE A 260 -7.09 -8.16 -19.34
N ASP A 261 -6.37 -7.27 -18.65
CA ASP A 261 -6.75 -6.84 -17.31
C ASP A 261 -8.13 -6.17 -17.34
N ASN A 262 -9.03 -6.65 -16.51
CA ASN A 262 -10.34 -6.03 -16.36
C ASN A 262 -10.35 -5.19 -15.07
N TYR A 263 -10.27 -3.87 -15.21
CA TYR A 263 -10.29 -2.93 -14.07
C TYR A 263 -11.54 -3.07 -13.20
N ASN A 264 -12.69 -3.45 -13.78
CA ASN A 264 -13.91 -3.69 -13.01
C ASN A 264 -13.76 -4.87 -12.05
N ASP A 265 -12.98 -5.89 -12.40
CA ASP A 265 -12.69 -7.03 -11.52
C ASP A 265 -11.84 -6.58 -10.33
N ILE A 266 -10.86 -5.69 -10.54
CA ILE A 266 -10.04 -5.11 -9.48
C ILE A 266 -10.91 -4.30 -8.51
N ILE A 267 -11.77 -3.45 -9.05
CA ILE A 267 -12.72 -2.64 -8.27
C ILE A 267 -13.71 -3.54 -7.52
N TYR A 268 -14.22 -4.58 -8.17
CA TYR A 268 -15.11 -5.56 -7.55
C TYR A 268 -14.43 -6.29 -6.38
N TRP A 269 -13.22 -6.79 -6.61
CA TRP A 269 -12.43 -7.43 -5.58
C TRP A 269 -12.16 -6.49 -4.40
N PHE A 270 -11.75 -5.25 -4.69
CA PHE A 270 -11.52 -4.25 -3.65
C PHE A 270 -12.77 -3.98 -2.82
N LYS A 271 -13.93 -3.83 -3.45
CA LYS A 271 -15.21 -3.65 -2.76
C LYS A 271 -15.60 -4.85 -1.89
N LYS A 272 -15.22 -6.05 -2.31
CA LYS A 272 -15.51 -7.28 -1.56
C LYS A 272 -14.68 -7.40 -0.27
N ILE A 273 -13.43 -6.93 -0.29
CA ILE A 273 -12.55 -6.93 0.89
C ILE A 273 -12.76 -5.72 1.80
N MET A 274 -13.26 -4.63 1.25
CA MET A 274 -13.61 -3.42 2.00
C MET A 274 -14.92 -3.58 2.77
#